data_2558a4253402a0e110c4b5014db2679e
#
_entry.id   2558a4253402a0e110c4b5014db2679e
#
_cell.length_a   1.000
_cell.length_b   1.000
_cell.length_c   1.000
_cell.angle_alpha   90.00
_cell.angle_beta   90.00
_cell.angle_gamma   90.00
#
_symmetry.space_group_name_H-M   'P 1'
#
loop_
_entity.id
_entity.type
_entity.pdbx_description
1 polymer ?
#
loop_
_entity_poly.entity_id
_entity_poly.type
_entity_poly.pdbx_seq_one_letter_code
_entity_poly.pdbx_strand_id
1 'polypeptide(L)'
;GLVGSEMCIRDRFIYGLVREGARAKDYETALLWLSDCGLVHKVSRVNTVGIPLRAYEDLKAFKLFVVDVGLLGCMAGLRQRTLLDGNDLFVEFKGALTEQYVCQQLKTIEDLDVYYYTNDRGSCEIDFVVDTGERIVPVEVKAEVNLRAKSLKTYQEKFSPEVSVRTSMADYKKEERLVNLPL
;
A
#
# COMPACT_ATOMS: atom_id res chain seq x y z
N GLY A 1 -15.60 -6.63 16.27
CA GLY A 1 -15.34 -6.99 14.89
C GLY A 1 -13.99 -6.46 14.47
N LEU A 2 -13.12 -7.35 14.04
CA LEU A 2 -11.81 -7.06 13.49
C LEU A 2 -11.98 -6.33 12.16
N VAL A 3 -11.76 -5.03 12.13
CA VAL A 3 -11.85 -4.25 10.89
C VAL A 3 -10.59 -3.39 10.72
N GLY A 4 -9.89 -3.64 9.65
CA GLY A 4 -8.93 -2.74 9.04
C GLY A 4 -7.51 -2.76 9.60
N SER A 5 -7.27 -2.44 10.86
CA SER A 5 -5.92 -2.27 11.38
C SER A 5 -5.20 -3.57 11.76
N GLU A 6 -5.94 -4.63 12.12
CA GLU A 6 -5.34 -5.91 12.51
C GLU A 6 -5.23 -6.92 11.36
N MET A 7 -6.04 -6.79 10.29
CA MET A 7 -5.96 -7.70 9.13
C MET A 7 -4.75 -7.42 8.23
N CYS A 8 -4.19 -6.22 8.31
CA CYS A 8 -2.96 -5.82 7.63
C CYS A 8 -1.93 -5.33 8.64
N ILE A 9 -1.52 -6.19 9.59
CA ILE A 9 -0.42 -5.84 10.49
C ILE A 9 0.87 -5.81 9.66
N ARG A 10 1.20 -4.63 9.26
CA ARG A 10 2.45 -4.09 8.71
C ARG A 10 2.93 -4.58 7.37
N ASP A 11 2.74 -5.85 6.94
CA ASP A 11 3.49 -6.27 5.74
C ASP A 11 2.76 -7.26 4.81
N ARG A 12 1.62 -7.85 5.20
CA ARG A 12 0.91 -8.84 4.38
C ARG A 12 -0.46 -9.22 4.95
N PHE A 13 -1.32 -9.73 4.10
CA PHE A 13 -2.58 -10.34 4.52
C PHE A 13 -2.33 -11.64 5.30
N ILE A 14 -2.94 -11.78 6.48
CA ILE A 14 -2.78 -12.94 7.36
C ILE A 14 -4.13 -13.63 7.56
N TYR A 15 -4.29 -14.78 6.96
CA TYR A 15 -5.53 -15.58 7.02
C TYR A 15 -5.97 -15.96 8.44
N GLY A 16 -5.02 -16.22 9.34
CA GLY A 16 -5.29 -16.55 10.73
C GLY A 16 -5.99 -15.46 11.54
N LEU A 17 -5.87 -14.19 11.09
CA LEU A 17 -6.57 -13.06 11.73
C LEU A 17 -8.04 -12.95 11.29
N VAL A 18 -8.43 -13.53 10.16
CA VAL A 18 -9.83 -13.58 9.73
C VAL A 18 -10.64 -14.53 10.61
N ARG A 19 -10.06 -15.69 10.90
CA ARG A 19 -10.59 -16.69 11.84
C ARG A 19 -9.45 -17.55 12.34
N GLU A 20 -9.44 -17.86 13.63
CA GLU A 20 -8.46 -18.77 14.22
C GLU A 20 -8.42 -20.11 13.46
N GLY A 21 -7.23 -20.56 13.09
CA GLY A 21 -7.03 -21.78 12.31
C GLY A 21 -7.36 -21.68 10.81
N ALA A 22 -7.72 -20.49 10.30
CA ALA A 22 -8.00 -20.28 8.88
C ALA A 22 -6.76 -20.53 8.02
N ARG A 23 -6.95 -21.18 6.88
CA ARG A 23 -5.90 -21.46 5.89
C ARG A 23 -6.18 -20.71 4.59
N ALA A 24 -5.13 -20.45 3.82
CA ALA A 24 -5.24 -19.81 2.51
C ALA A 24 -6.36 -20.41 1.64
N LYS A 25 -6.39 -21.75 1.54
CA LYS A 25 -7.37 -22.48 0.74
C LYS A 25 -8.83 -22.24 1.12
N ASP A 26 -9.09 -21.83 2.37
CA ASP A 26 -10.46 -21.63 2.87
C ASP A 26 -11.04 -20.28 2.37
N TYR A 27 -10.17 -19.34 1.95
CA TYR A 27 -10.54 -17.99 1.53
C TYR A 27 -10.08 -17.63 0.12
N GLU A 28 -9.23 -18.43 -0.51
CA GLU A 28 -8.67 -18.12 -1.83
C GLU A 28 -9.77 -17.86 -2.88
N THR A 29 -10.80 -18.70 -2.90
CA THR A 29 -11.94 -18.52 -3.81
C THR A 29 -12.69 -17.23 -3.51
N ALA A 30 -12.95 -16.91 -2.25
CA ALA A 30 -13.64 -15.69 -1.85
C ALA A 30 -12.83 -14.44 -2.23
N LEU A 31 -11.52 -14.45 -2.02
CA LEU A 31 -10.62 -13.35 -2.41
C LEU A 31 -10.58 -13.18 -3.92
N LEU A 32 -10.54 -14.29 -4.67
CA LEU A 32 -10.60 -14.25 -6.13
C LEU A 32 -11.91 -13.59 -6.60
N TRP A 33 -13.05 -14.03 -6.07
CA TRP A 33 -14.35 -13.43 -6.39
C TRP A 33 -14.40 -11.93 -6.07
N LEU A 34 -13.91 -11.51 -4.90
CA LEU A 34 -13.87 -10.10 -4.51
C LEU A 34 -12.96 -9.27 -5.43
N SER A 35 -11.85 -9.85 -5.90
CA SER A 35 -10.97 -9.22 -6.87
C SER A 35 -11.60 -9.15 -8.26
N ASP A 36 -12.20 -10.25 -8.73
CA ASP A 36 -12.81 -10.33 -10.06
C ASP A 36 -14.03 -9.38 -10.21
N CYS A 37 -14.79 -9.20 -9.13
CA CYS A 37 -15.89 -8.22 -9.14
C CYS A 37 -15.45 -6.78 -8.84
N GLY A 38 -14.13 -6.53 -8.68
CA GLY A 38 -13.55 -5.20 -8.49
C GLY A 38 -13.78 -4.59 -7.10
N LEU A 39 -14.18 -5.38 -6.10
CA LEU A 39 -14.40 -4.87 -4.73
C LEU A 39 -13.10 -4.75 -3.92
N VAL A 40 -12.08 -5.51 -4.28
CA VAL A 40 -10.76 -5.43 -3.67
C VAL A 40 -9.65 -5.46 -4.71
N HIS A 41 -8.56 -4.79 -4.41
CA HIS A 41 -7.31 -4.85 -5.15
C HIS A 41 -6.28 -5.67 -4.37
N LYS A 42 -5.78 -6.72 -5.00
CA LYS A 42 -4.63 -7.47 -4.49
C LYS A 42 -3.36 -6.80 -4.98
N VAL A 43 -2.48 -6.41 -4.06
CA VAL A 43 -1.17 -5.85 -4.34
C VAL A 43 -0.13 -6.83 -3.82
N SER A 44 0.59 -7.48 -4.72
CA SER A 44 1.56 -8.53 -4.38
C SER A 44 2.91 -7.94 -3.99
N ARG A 45 3.64 -8.68 -3.17
CA ARG A 45 5.01 -8.34 -2.82
C ARG A 45 5.97 -8.62 -3.97
N VAL A 46 6.99 -7.74 -4.12
CA VAL A 46 8.22 -8.06 -4.83
C VAL A 46 9.40 -8.02 -3.84
N ASN A 47 10.32 -8.94 -3.94
CA ASN A 47 11.50 -9.02 -3.07
C ASN A 47 12.78 -8.52 -3.74
N THR A 48 12.73 -8.31 -5.05
CA THR A 48 13.77 -7.67 -5.84
C THR A 48 13.13 -6.81 -6.92
N VAL A 49 13.93 -6.08 -7.68
CA VAL A 49 13.47 -5.10 -8.66
C VAL A 49 14.09 -5.38 -10.01
N GLY A 50 13.25 -5.52 -11.03
CA GLY A 50 13.62 -5.72 -12.42
C GLY A 50 12.40 -5.59 -13.32
N ILE A 51 12.57 -5.28 -14.59
CA ILE A 51 11.50 -5.17 -15.58
C ILE A 51 11.36 -6.49 -16.33
N PRO A 52 10.18 -7.09 -16.40
CA PRO A 52 8.92 -6.67 -15.73
C PRO A 52 8.89 -7.09 -14.25
N LEU A 53 8.33 -6.24 -13.37
CA LEU A 53 8.19 -6.55 -11.94
C LEU A 53 7.41 -7.84 -11.67
N ARG A 54 6.47 -8.19 -12.53
CA ARG A 54 5.69 -9.43 -12.44
C ARG A 54 6.55 -10.69 -12.36
N ALA A 55 7.74 -10.68 -12.94
CA ALA A 55 8.68 -11.80 -12.86
C ALA A 55 9.24 -12.03 -11.44
N TYR A 56 9.13 -11.04 -10.56
CA TYR A 56 9.66 -11.05 -9.20
C TYR A 56 8.55 -11.05 -8.13
N GLU A 57 7.32 -11.34 -8.55
CA GLU A 57 6.14 -11.38 -7.68
C GLU A 57 6.22 -12.57 -6.72
N ASP A 58 6.02 -12.29 -5.44
CA ASP A 58 5.81 -13.32 -4.42
C ASP A 58 4.30 -13.57 -4.23
N LEU A 59 3.82 -14.63 -4.84
CA LEU A 59 2.41 -15.00 -4.79
C LEU A 59 1.87 -15.34 -3.39
N LYS A 60 2.77 -15.56 -2.41
CA LYS A 60 2.40 -15.91 -1.02
C LYS A 60 2.29 -14.70 -0.11
N ALA A 61 2.75 -13.54 -0.55
CA ALA A 61 2.73 -12.32 0.23
C ALA A 61 2.04 -11.20 -0.56
N PHE A 62 0.94 -10.68 -0.02
CA PHE A 62 0.18 -9.62 -0.64
C PHE A 62 -0.55 -8.77 0.41
N LYS A 63 -0.86 -7.54 0.04
CA LYS A 63 -1.79 -6.65 0.74
C LYS A 63 -3.14 -6.67 0.01
N LEU A 64 -4.22 -6.43 0.76
CA LEU A 64 -5.56 -6.24 0.20
C LEU A 64 -6.01 -4.81 0.47
N PHE A 65 -6.45 -4.16 -0.58
CA PHE A 65 -7.06 -2.84 -0.54
C PHE A 65 -8.50 -2.96 -1.03
N VAL A 66 -9.43 -2.29 -0.39
CA VAL A 66 -10.80 -2.20 -0.91
C VAL A 66 -10.83 -1.24 -2.10
N VAL A 67 -11.87 -1.31 -2.93
CA VAL A 67 -11.98 -0.49 -4.14
C VAL A 67 -12.03 1.01 -3.84
N ASP A 68 -12.53 1.40 -2.67
CA ASP A 68 -12.77 2.80 -2.33
C ASP A 68 -12.47 3.12 -0.86
N VAL A 69 -11.84 4.27 -0.61
CA VAL A 69 -11.47 4.72 0.74
C VAL A 69 -12.68 4.99 1.63
N GLY A 70 -13.80 5.43 1.05
CA GLY A 70 -15.05 5.63 1.79
C GLY A 70 -15.65 4.30 2.23
N LEU A 71 -15.54 3.25 1.39
CA LEU A 71 -15.93 1.90 1.77
C LEU A 71 -15.09 1.39 2.94
N LEU A 72 -13.77 1.58 2.92
CA LEU A 72 -12.90 1.23 4.04
C LEU A 72 -13.31 1.96 5.32
N GLY A 73 -13.57 3.27 5.24
CA GLY A 73 -14.02 4.08 6.36
C GLY A 73 -15.35 3.58 6.94
N CYS A 74 -16.31 3.24 6.08
CA CYS A 74 -17.60 2.67 6.48
C CYS A 74 -17.44 1.32 7.18
N MET A 75 -16.64 0.41 6.60
CA MET A 75 -16.34 -0.90 7.21
C MET A 75 -15.62 -0.77 8.56
N ALA A 76 -14.77 0.23 8.71
CA ALA A 76 -14.09 0.55 9.97
C ALA A 76 -15.01 1.23 11.01
N GLY A 77 -16.25 1.56 10.64
CA GLY A 77 -17.19 2.27 11.53
C GLY A 77 -16.79 3.73 11.79
N LEU A 78 -16.01 4.34 10.91
CA LEU A 78 -15.62 5.74 11.05
C LEU A 78 -16.84 6.65 10.88
N ARG A 79 -17.12 7.46 11.88
CA ARG A 79 -18.19 8.47 11.83
C ARG A 79 -17.59 9.78 11.30
N GLN A 80 -18.41 10.58 10.60
CA GLN A 80 -18.00 11.89 10.09
C GLN A 80 -17.38 12.79 11.19
N ARG A 81 -17.92 12.76 12.41
CA ARG A 81 -17.35 13.49 13.55
C ARG A 81 -15.92 13.06 13.88
N THR A 82 -15.62 11.75 13.84
CA THR A 82 -14.29 11.21 14.10
C THR A 82 -13.26 11.74 13.09
N LEU A 83 -13.67 11.91 11.84
CA LEU A 83 -12.83 12.47 10.78
C LEU A 83 -12.55 13.96 10.98
N LEU A 84 -13.54 14.70 11.50
CA LEU A 84 -13.46 16.16 11.71
C LEU A 84 -12.75 16.52 13.02
N ASP A 85 -12.97 15.75 14.07
CA ASP A 85 -12.47 16.05 15.42
C ASP A 85 -11.03 15.58 15.64
N GLY A 86 -10.46 14.75 14.72
CA GLY A 86 -9.06 14.34 14.74
C GLY A 86 -8.62 13.60 16.01
N ASN A 87 -9.49 12.76 16.57
CA ASN A 87 -9.17 12.01 17.80
C ASN A 87 -8.07 10.95 17.58
N ASP A 88 -7.53 10.40 18.68
CA ASP A 88 -6.41 9.45 18.66
C ASP A 88 -6.69 8.23 17.78
N LEU A 89 -7.93 7.73 17.73
CA LEU A 89 -8.35 6.63 16.88
C LEU A 89 -8.21 6.98 15.39
N PHE A 90 -8.52 8.23 15.01
CA PHE A 90 -8.36 8.71 13.65
C PHE A 90 -6.87 8.83 13.28
N VAL A 91 -6.03 9.30 14.21
CA VAL A 91 -4.58 9.42 13.99
C VAL A 91 -3.98 8.04 13.68
N GLU A 92 -4.38 7.02 14.44
CA GLU A 92 -3.91 5.65 14.22
C GLU A 92 -4.36 5.07 12.87
N PHE A 93 -5.61 5.37 12.48
CA PHE A 93 -6.18 4.87 11.22
C PHE A 93 -5.83 5.71 9.98
N LYS A 94 -5.37 6.95 10.18
CA LYS A 94 -5.04 7.91 9.12
C LYS A 94 -4.01 7.34 8.11
N GLY A 95 -2.99 6.65 8.59
CA GLY A 95 -1.99 6.00 7.73
C GLY A 95 -2.63 5.00 6.77
N ALA A 96 -3.48 4.12 7.29
CA ALA A 96 -4.16 3.11 6.48
C ALA A 96 -5.12 3.73 5.46
N LEU A 97 -5.86 4.78 5.82
CA LEU A 97 -6.73 5.52 4.89
C LEU A 97 -5.92 6.19 3.79
N THR A 98 -4.77 6.76 4.12
CA THR A 98 -3.91 7.44 3.15
C THR A 98 -3.30 6.43 2.16
N GLU A 99 -2.80 5.30 2.66
CA GLU A 99 -2.28 4.22 1.81
C GLU A 99 -3.39 3.65 0.91
N GLN A 100 -4.59 3.45 1.45
CA GLN A 100 -5.78 3.04 0.71
C GLN A 100 -6.13 4.03 -0.41
N TYR A 101 -6.13 5.33 -0.12
CA TYR A 101 -6.41 6.37 -1.10
C TYR A 101 -5.38 6.37 -2.23
N VAL A 102 -4.09 6.28 -1.90
CA VAL A 102 -3.02 6.22 -2.90
C VAL A 102 -3.15 4.97 -3.78
N CYS A 103 -3.43 3.80 -3.18
CA CYS A 103 -3.69 2.58 -3.94
C CYS A 103 -4.84 2.76 -4.94
N GLN A 104 -5.95 3.32 -4.48
CA GLN A 104 -7.12 3.63 -5.31
C GLN A 104 -6.73 4.52 -6.50
N GLN A 105 -5.95 5.60 -6.28
CA GLN A 105 -5.50 6.48 -7.36
C GLN A 105 -4.57 5.75 -8.34
N LEU A 106 -3.59 4.98 -7.85
CA LEU A 106 -2.69 4.22 -8.71
C LEU A 106 -3.43 3.21 -9.58
N LYS A 107 -4.49 2.58 -9.07
CA LYS A 107 -5.30 1.59 -9.81
C LYS A 107 -6.22 2.20 -10.87
N THR A 108 -6.39 3.52 -10.92
CA THR A 108 -7.12 4.22 -12.00
C THR A 108 -6.24 4.52 -13.21
N ILE A 109 -4.93 4.36 -13.08
CA ILE A 109 -3.99 4.62 -14.18
C ILE A 109 -3.90 3.36 -15.05
N GLU A 110 -4.25 3.48 -16.31
CA GLU A 110 -4.13 2.41 -17.29
C GLU A 110 -2.66 2.00 -17.49
N ASP A 111 -2.43 0.71 -17.76
CA ASP A 111 -1.10 0.13 -18.01
C ASP A 111 -0.08 0.32 -16.87
N LEU A 112 -0.57 0.50 -15.62
CA LEU A 112 0.27 0.61 -14.45
C LEU A 112 0.15 -0.65 -13.56
N ASP A 113 1.21 -1.43 -13.51
CA ASP A 113 1.30 -2.56 -12.59
C ASP A 113 1.78 -2.08 -11.21
N VAL A 114 1.01 -2.44 -10.16
CA VAL A 114 1.23 -1.97 -8.79
C VAL A 114 1.56 -3.14 -7.87
N TYR A 115 2.71 -3.05 -7.23
CA TYR A 115 3.25 -3.98 -6.24
C TYR A 115 3.66 -3.22 -4.97
N TYR A 116 4.12 -3.92 -3.94
CA TYR A 116 4.85 -3.35 -2.82
C TYR A 116 6.19 -4.08 -2.64
N TYR A 117 7.15 -3.44 -1.98
CA TYR A 117 8.44 -4.04 -1.75
C TYR A 117 8.71 -4.22 -0.26
N THR A 118 9.19 -5.40 0.12
CA THR A 118 9.88 -5.60 1.39
C THR A 118 11.14 -6.42 1.17
N ASN A 119 12.20 -6.09 1.90
CA ASN A 119 13.38 -6.94 1.93
C ASN A 119 13.11 -8.21 2.77
N ASP A 120 13.95 -9.24 2.59
CA ASP A 120 13.78 -10.54 3.28
C ASP A 120 13.77 -10.45 4.82
N ARG A 121 14.35 -9.39 5.37
CA ARG A 121 14.40 -9.15 6.82
C ARG A 121 13.23 -8.31 7.34
N GLY A 122 12.36 -7.82 6.47
CA GLY A 122 11.25 -6.93 6.83
C GLY A 122 11.68 -5.55 7.37
N SER A 123 12.95 -5.19 7.25
CA SER A 123 13.50 -3.94 7.80
C SER A 123 13.40 -2.74 6.84
N CYS A 124 13.03 -2.99 5.58
CA CYS A 124 12.83 -1.96 4.57
C CYS A 124 11.56 -2.32 3.79
N GLU A 125 10.55 -1.49 3.90
CA GLU A 125 9.30 -1.60 3.15
C GLU A 125 9.07 -0.32 2.35
N ILE A 126 8.59 -0.47 1.12
CA ILE A 126 8.06 0.60 0.26
C ILE A 126 6.60 0.30 0.01
N ASP A 127 5.74 1.26 0.30
CA ASP A 127 4.29 1.10 0.27
C ASP A 127 3.79 0.65 -1.10
N PHE A 128 4.31 1.26 -2.18
CA PHE A 128 4.05 0.81 -3.54
C PHE A 128 5.32 0.87 -4.40
N VAL A 129 5.43 -0.06 -5.31
CA VAL A 129 6.42 -0.06 -6.39
C VAL A 129 5.64 -0.26 -7.69
N VAL A 130 5.71 0.71 -8.57
CA VAL A 130 4.94 0.69 -9.80
C VAL A 130 5.85 0.41 -11.00
N ASP A 131 5.35 -0.42 -11.91
CA ASP A 131 5.99 -0.71 -13.20
C ASP A 131 5.19 -0.01 -14.30
N THR A 132 5.83 0.90 -15.01
CA THR A 132 5.24 1.65 -16.14
C THR A 132 5.56 0.98 -17.49
N GLY A 133 6.16 -0.21 -17.48
CA GLY A 133 6.70 -0.88 -18.67
C GLY A 133 8.09 -0.36 -19.10
N GLU A 134 8.41 0.89 -18.81
CA GLU A 134 9.71 1.50 -19.13
C GLU A 134 10.62 1.65 -17.91
N ARG A 135 10.03 1.92 -16.76
CA ARG A 135 10.76 2.16 -15.50
C ARG A 135 9.98 1.70 -14.28
N ILE A 136 10.73 1.47 -13.22
CA ILE A 136 10.17 1.12 -11.92
C ILE A 136 10.29 2.31 -11.00
N VAL A 137 9.17 2.71 -10.39
CA VAL A 137 9.07 3.89 -9.52
C VAL A 137 8.61 3.46 -8.13
N PRO A 138 9.46 3.58 -7.10
CA PRO A 138 9.03 3.41 -5.72
C PRO A 138 8.18 4.61 -5.27
N VAL A 139 7.08 4.31 -4.56
CA VAL A 139 6.14 5.30 -4.02
C VAL A 139 6.00 5.07 -2.52
N GLU A 140 6.42 6.05 -1.74
CA GLU A 140 6.29 6.08 -0.27
C GLU A 140 5.12 6.98 0.10
N VAL A 141 4.26 6.52 1.00
CA VAL A 141 3.06 7.23 1.44
C VAL A 141 3.27 7.78 2.85
N LYS A 142 3.01 9.07 3.04
CA LYS A 142 3.08 9.74 4.33
C LYS A 142 1.77 10.48 4.63
N ALA A 143 1.08 10.06 5.67
CA ALA A 143 -0.18 10.68 6.10
C ALA A 143 0.03 12.07 6.76
N GLU A 144 1.26 12.56 6.87
CA GLU A 144 1.64 13.77 7.57
C GLU A 144 2.65 14.63 6.79
N VAL A 145 2.99 15.78 7.38
CA VAL A 145 4.01 16.70 6.83
C VAL A 145 5.44 16.21 7.08
N ASN A 146 5.63 15.24 7.99
CA ASN A 146 6.95 14.71 8.30
C ASN A 146 7.49 13.84 7.14
N LEU A 147 8.48 14.36 6.46
CA LEU A 147 9.02 13.81 5.22
C LEU A 147 10.15 12.77 5.42
N ARG A 148 10.41 12.31 6.65
CA ARG A 148 11.43 11.29 6.90
C ARG A 148 11.00 9.95 6.33
N ALA A 149 11.74 9.45 5.33
CA ALA A 149 11.49 8.20 4.64
C ALA A 149 12.78 7.35 4.61
N LYS A 150 13.10 6.70 5.73
CA LYS A 150 14.31 5.86 5.84
C LYS A 150 14.29 4.70 4.86
N SER A 151 13.14 4.04 4.71
CA SER A 151 12.97 2.92 3.78
C SER A 151 13.21 3.34 2.35
N LEU A 152 12.65 4.49 1.94
CA LEU A 152 12.83 5.01 0.59
C LEU A 152 14.32 5.32 0.30
N LYS A 153 15.03 5.90 1.27
CA LYS A 153 16.47 6.14 1.15
C LYS A 153 17.24 4.83 0.99
N THR A 154 16.97 3.84 1.84
CA THR A 154 17.60 2.49 1.74
C THR A 154 17.32 1.83 0.40
N TYR A 155 16.09 1.96 -0.11
CA TYR A 155 15.70 1.46 -1.41
C TYR A 155 16.47 2.16 -2.54
N GLN A 156 16.56 3.50 -2.49
CA GLN A 156 17.31 4.31 -3.46
C GLN A 156 18.81 3.94 -3.49
N GLU A 157 19.41 3.72 -2.33
CA GLU A 157 20.81 3.29 -2.23
C GLU A 157 21.03 1.90 -2.84
N LYS A 158 20.06 1.00 -2.69
CA LYS A 158 20.16 -0.39 -3.20
C LYS A 158 19.89 -0.52 -4.69
N PHE A 159 18.85 0.15 -5.19
CA PHE A 159 18.33 -0.08 -6.55
C PHE A 159 18.56 1.09 -7.50
N SER A 160 18.97 2.25 -6.98
CA SER A 160 19.27 3.48 -7.75
C SER A 160 18.19 3.85 -8.79
N PRO A 161 16.90 3.93 -8.41
CA PRO A 161 15.85 4.27 -9.36
C PRO A 161 16.09 5.66 -9.96
N GLU A 162 15.66 5.88 -11.19
CA GLU A 162 15.75 7.18 -11.86
C GLU A 162 14.91 8.25 -11.15
N VAL A 163 13.74 7.85 -10.67
CA VAL A 163 12.82 8.70 -9.92
C VAL A 163 12.18 7.90 -8.79
N SER A 164 11.96 8.58 -7.68
CA SER A 164 11.18 8.08 -6.54
C SER A 164 10.08 9.08 -6.23
N VAL A 165 8.95 8.59 -5.81
CA VAL A 165 7.80 9.42 -5.43
C VAL A 165 7.55 9.27 -3.94
N ARG A 166 7.24 10.37 -3.30
CA ARG A 166 6.65 10.41 -1.96
C ARG A 166 5.36 11.22 -2.05
N THR A 167 4.28 10.66 -1.55
CA THR A 167 3.03 11.40 -1.36
C THR A 167 2.91 11.84 0.09
N SER A 168 2.47 13.06 0.34
CA SER A 168 2.35 13.59 1.71
C SER A 168 1.41 14.79 1.78
N MET A 169 1.13 15.27 2.99
CA MET A 169 0.39 16.51 3.23
C MET A 169 1.25 17.78 2.99
N ALA A 170 2.51 17.64 2.59
CA ALA A 170 3.37 18.76 2.23
C ALA A 170 3.20 19.14 0.75
N ASP A 171 3.52 20.40 0.43
CA ASP A 171 3.46 20.92 -0.93
C ASP A 171 4.35 20.15 -1.92
N TYR A 172 4.05 20.32 -3.20
CA TYR A 172 4.89 19.79 -4.28
C TYR A 172 6.34 20.23 -4.13
N LYS A 173 7.25 19.26 -4.18
CA LYS A 173 8.68 19.51 -4.18
C LYS A 173 9.39 18.50 -5.07
N LYS A 174 10.27 18.98 -5.95
CA LYS A 174 11.13 18.12 -6.75
C LYS A 174 12.58 18.31 -6.29
N GLU A 175 13.19 17.22 -5.91
CA GLU A 175 14.62 17.06 -5.64
C GLU A 175 15.21 16.18 -6.75
N GLU A 176 16.53 16.04 -6.81
CA GLU A 176 17.23 15.34 -7.92
C GLU A 176 16.51 14.07 -8.43
N ARG A 177 16.22 13.13 -7.54
CA ARG A 177 15.55 11.85 -7.85
C ARG A 177 14.30 11.59 -7.02
N LEU A 178 13.87 12.57 -6.25
CA LEU A 178 12.72 12.46 -5.38
C LEU A 178 11.70 13.56 -5.69
N VAL A 179 10.48 13.14 -5.94
CA VAL A 179 9.35 14.05 -6.13
C VAL A 179 8.38 13.87 -4.98
N ASN A 180 8.07 14.94 -4.26
CA ASN A 180 6.96 14.95 -3.31
C ASN A 180 5.71 15.43 -4.02
N LEU A 181 4.67 14.62 -4.00
CA LEU A 181 3.35 14.97 -4.52
C LEU A 181 2.40 15.22 -3.34
N PRO A 182 1.66 16.33 -3.32
CA PRO A 182 0.63 16.55 -2.31
C PRO A 182 -0.49 15.51 -2.47
N LEU A 183 -1.08 15.12 -1.35
CA LEU A 183 -2.25 14.22 -1.26
C LEU A 183 -3.54 14.97 -1.57
#